data_a11ac33fd79f9b97eacbc32dac30f65e
#
_entry.id   a11ac33fd79f9b97eacbc32dac30f65e
#
_cell.length_a   1.000
_cell.length_b   1.000
_cell.length_c   1.000
_cell.angle_alpha   90.00
_cell.angle_beta   90.00
_cell.angle_gamma   90.00
#
_symmetry.space_group_name_H-M   'P 1'
#
loop_
_entity.id
_entity.type
_entity.pdbx_description
1 polymer ?
#
loop_
_entity_poly.entity_id
_entity_poly.type
_entity_poly.pdbx_seq_one_letter_code
_entity_poly.pdbx_strand_id
1 'polypeptide(L)'
;MRHAIIALPFFLFTAGLAQIQISQNPLTGDCRLSPDSLRPLVPLFWPYMYHYEWDPRTKTETLWLSPQQQVRIEQRACNRHHITYELRVPLNYPLQPGLTQGLVALMDTFLTRLHQENGEFLALKDTLLPRLLAQLQVRSVGDVAMIPYLEWNFLAQVDTDRASAYIRLETIRYISSQAIRKPGIPDYMDDAWQR
;
A
#
# COMPACT_ATOMS: atom_id res chain seq x y z
N MET A 1 48.74 26.36 42.87
CA MET A 1 48.00 26.38 41.59
C MET A 1 47.01 25.24 41.60
N ARG A 2 45.70 25.54 41.79
CA ARG A 2 44.64 24.53 41.86
C ARG A 2 43.92 24.52 40.48
N HIS A 3 43.98 23.42 39.75
CA HIS A 3 43.25 23.23 38.49
C HIS A 3 41.82 22.77 38.82
N ALA A 4 40.85 23.60 38.50
CA ALA A 4 39.43 23.23 38.54
C ALA A 4 39.07 22.53 37.25
N ILE A 5 38.66 21.24 37.33
CA ILE A 5 38.13 20.47 36.23
C ILE A 5 36.64 20.77 36.15
N ILE A 6 36.21 21.47 35.10
CA ILE A 6 34.79 21.71 34.79
C ILE A 6 34.29 20.49 34.05
N ALA A 7 33.45 19.70 34.72
CA ALA A 7 32.69 18.61 34.08
C ALA A 7 31.46 19.17 33.37
N LEU A 8 31.42 19.12 32.06
CA LEU A 8 30.24 19.40 31.25
C LEU A 8 29.29 18.20 31.31
N PRO A 9 28.01 18.41 31.66
CA PRO A 9 27.03 17.33 31.57
C PRO A 9 26.65 17.10 30.10
N PHE A 10 26.93 15.89 29.63
CA PHE A 10 26.41 15.38 28.35
C PHE A 10 24.90 15.17 28.50
N PHE A 11 24.11 16.05 27.92
CA PHE A 11 22.69 15.81 27.71
C PHE A 11 22.55 14.80 26.55
N LEU A 12 22.30 13.54 26.88
CA LEU A 12 21.82 12.54 25.96
C LEU A 12 20.37 12.87 25.58
N PHE A 13 20.21 13.54 24.44
CA PHE A 13 18.89 13.59 23.78
C PHE A 13 18.57 12.19 23.26
N THR A 14 17.84 11.43 24.05
CA THR A 14 17.13 10.25 23.54
C THR A 14 16.00 10.77 22.66
N ALA A 15 16.23 10.78 21.34
CA ALA A 15 15.16 10.94 20.37
C ALA A 15 14.18 9.77 20.56
N GLY A 16 13.10 10.03 21.26
CA GLY A 16 11.99 9.12 21.38
C GLY A 16 11.41 8.88 19.99
N LEU A 17 11.75 7.75 19.40
CA LEU A 17 11.00 7.19 18.27
C LEU A 17 9.58 6.98 18.80
N ALA A 18 8.67 7.87 18.45
CA ALA A 18 7.26 7.65 18.62
C ALA A 18 6.90 6.44 17.75
N GLN A 19 7.02 5.26 18.33
CA GLN A 19 6.36 4.07 17.79
C GLN A 19 4.87 4.42 17.79
N ILE A 20 4.32 4.63 16.61
CA ILE A 20 2.88 4.61 16.42
C ILE A 20 2.47 3.18 16.73
N GLN A 21 2.21 2.90 18.01
CA GLN A 21 1.48 1.71 18.40
C GLN A 21 0.09 1.90 17.83
N ILE A 22 -0.16 1.29 16.66
CA ILE A 22 -1.52 1.03 16.22
C ILE A 22 -2.07 0.11 17.30
N SER A 23 -2.80 0.71 18.23
CA SER A 23 -3.51 0.01 19.30
C SER A 23 -4.40 -1.03 18.62
N GLN A 24 -3.94 -2.27 18.60
CA GLN A 24 -4.80 -3.42 18.35
C GLN A 24 -5.66 -3.61 19.60
N ASN A 25 -6.63 -2.71 19.81
CA ASN A 25 -7.73 -3.06 20.70
C ASN A 25 -8.47 -4.18 19.98
N PRO A 26 -8.53 -5.38 20.57
CA PRO A 26 -9.48 -6.38 20.15
C PRO A 26 -10.87 -5.86 20.59
N LEU A 27 -11.42 -4.95 19.78
CA LEU A 27 -12.83 -4.65 19.87
C LEU A 27 -13.53 -5.98 19.55
N THR A 28 -14.08 -6.60 20.57
CA THR A 28 -15.09 -7.66 20.52
C THR A 28 -16.36 -7.07 19.88
N GLY A 29 -16.25 -6.68 18.62
CA GLY A 29 -17.33 -6.18 17.80
C GLY A 29 -17.31 -6.94 16.49
N ASP A 30 -18.46 -7.35 16.01
CA ASP A 30 -18.63 -8.03 14.74
C ASP A 30 -17.91 -7.27 13.62
N CYS A 31 -17.06 -7.97 12.87
CA CYS A 31 -16.44 -7.43 11.69
C CYS A 31 -17.52 -7.08 10.67
N ARG A 32 -17.56 -5.84 10.21
CA ARG A 32 -18.54 -5.38 9.19
C ARG A 32 -18.28 -6.02 7.82
N LEU A 33 -17.03 -6.30 7.52
CA LEU A 33 -16.63 -7.06 6.35
C LEU A 33 -15.93 -8.33 6.82
N SER A 34 -16.56 -9.48 6.55
CA SER A 34 -15.98 -10.77 6.92
C SER A 34 -14.71 -11.03 6.11
N PRO A 35 -13.59 -11.44 6.75
CA PRO A 35 -12.42 -11.90 6.02
C PRO A 35 -12.71 -13.04 5.04
N ASP A 36 -13.73 -13.84 5.31
CA ASP A 36 -14.13 -14.96 4.44
C ASP A 36 -14.85 -14.52 3.16
N SER A 37 -15.33 -13.27 3.09
CA SER A 37 -15.92 -12.70 1.89
C SER A 37 -14.87 -12.25 0.86
N LEU A 38 -13.60 -12.09 1.27
CA LEU A 38 -12.53 -11.66 0.38
C LEU A 38 -12.27 -12.69 -0.73
N ARG A 39 -12.19 -12.18 -1.95
CA ARG A 39 -11.94 -12.96 -3.17
C ARG A 39 -10.71 -12.40 -3.89
N PRO A 40 -10.11 -13.20 -4.79
CA PRO A 40 -9.05 -12.69 -5.66
C PRO A 40 -9.50 -11.43 -6.41
N LEU A 41 -8.60 -10.45 -6.50
CA LEU A 41 -8.80 -9.22 -7.29
C LEU A 41 -8.40 -9.44 -8.75
N VAL A 42 -7.44 -10.34 -9.00
CA VAL A 42 -6.95 -10.62 -10.34
C VAL A 42 -7.88 -11.62 -11.02
N PRO A 43 -8.44 -11.29 -12.21
CA PRO A 43 -9.24 -12.24 -12.98
C PRO A 43 -8.42 -13.47 -13.38
N LEU A 44 -9.00 -14.68 -13.30
CA LEU A 44 -8.31 -15.94 -13.63
C LEU A 44 -7.66 -15.97 -15.02
N PHE A 45 -8.25 -15.27 -16.00
CA PHE A 45 -7.74 -15.20 -17.38
C PHE A 45 -7.19 -13.81 -17.71
N TRP A 46 -6.59 -13.15 -16.73
CA TRP A 46 -6.01 -11.83 -16.95
C TRP A 46 -4.82 -11.92 -17.92
N PRO A 47 -4.88 -11.22 -19.09
CA PRO A 47 -3.92 -11.45 -20.19
C PRO A 47 -2.50 -10.90 -19.90
N TYR A 48 -2.34 -10.16 -18.81
CA TYR A 48 -1.09 -9.48 -18.44
C TYR A 48 -0.27 -10.26 -17.40
N MET A 49 -0.67 -11.48 -17.03
CA MET A 49 0.08 -12.30 -16.10
C MET A 49 0.79 -13.47 -16.81
N TYR A 50 2.01 -13.72 -16.35
CA TYR A 50 2.82 -14.86 -16.78
C TYR A 50 2.55 -16.10 -15.91
N HIS A 51 2.38 -15.88 -14.60
CA HIS A 51 2.06 -16.91 -13.62
C HIS A 51 1.23 -16.31 -12.49
N TYR A 52 0.38 -17.14 -11.83
CA TYR A 52 -0.53 -16.69 -10.78
C TYR A 52 -0.73 -17.75 -9.72
N GLU A 53 -0.74 -17.33 -8.46
CA GLU A 53 -1.04 -18.14 -7.28
C GLU A 53 -1.99 -17.38 -6.35
N TRP A 54 -2.99 -18.06 -5.80
CA TRP A 54 -3.88 -17.56 -4.77
C TRP A 54 -3.79 -18.41 -3.51
N ASP A 55 -3.47 -17.79 -2.38
CA ASP A 55 -3.57 -18.41 -1.06
C ASP A 55 -4.83 -17.94 -0.34
N PRO A 56 -5.87 -18.80 -0.25
CA PRO A 56 -7.12 -18.44 0.41
C PRO A 56 -7.01 -18.30 1.92
N ARG A 57 -5.93 -18.81 2.55
CA ARG A 57 -5.73 -18.70 4.01
C ARG A 57 -5.19 -17.33 4.38
N THR A 58 -4.20 -16.84 3.67
CA THR A 58 -3.59 -15.55 3.90
C THR A 58 -4.27 -14.42 3.14
N LYS A 59 -5.22 -14.74 2.23
CA LYS A 59 -5.86 -13.80 1.31
C LYS A 59 -4.83 -13.05 0.49
N THR A 60 -3.84 -13.79 -0.03
CA THR A 60 -2.71 -13.27 -0.78
C THR A 60 -2.72 -13.82 -2.20
N GLU A 61 -2.60 -12.93 -3.16
CA GLU A 61 -2.33 -13.22 -4.55
C GLU A 61 -0.87 -12.96 -4.86
N THR A 62 -0.22 -13.88 -5.53
CA THR A 62 1.13 -13.70 -6.06
C THR A 62 1.09 -13.90 -7.56
N LEU A 63 1.53 -12.91 -8.31
CA LEU A 63 1.53 -12.96 -9.77
C LEU A 63 2.85 -12.46 -10.33
N TRP A 64 3.23 -13.01 -11.48
CA TRP A 64 4.39 -12.58 -12.25
C TRP A 64 3.89 -11.95 -13.54
N LEU A 65 4.21 -10.66 -13.73
CA LEU A 65 3.92 -9.95 -14.99
C LEU A 65 4.96 -10.30 -16.06
N SER A 66 6.14 -10.72 -15.62
CA SER A 66 7.24 -11.24 -16.42
C SER A 66 8.14 -12.08 -15.50
N PRO A 67 9.16 -12.79 -16.04
CA PRO A 67 10.13 -13.50 -15.19
C PRO A 67 10.88 -12.64 -14.19
N GLN A 68 10.88 -11.30 -14.37
CA GLN A 68 11.58 -10.33 -13.54
C GLN A 68 10.67 -9.39 -12.77
N GLN A 69 9.35 -9.47 -12.96
CA GLN A 69 8.38 -8.60 -12.31
C GLN A 69 7.37 -9.43 -11.52
N GLN A 70 7.45 -9.37 -10.22
CA GLN A 70 6.52 -10.04 -9.32
C GLN A 70 5.63 -9.01 -8.64
N VAL A 71 4.34 -9.32 -8.53
CA VAL A 71 3.39 -8.55 -7.72
C VAL A 71 2.78 -9.45 -6.67
N ARG A 72 2.70 -8.95 -5.45
CA ARG A 72 1.96 -9.56 -4.36
C ARG A 72 0.83 -8.63 -3.95
N ILE A 73 -0.38 -9.17 -3.84
CA ILE A 73 -1.55 -8.45 -3.36
C ILE A 73 -2.01 -9.15 -2.09
N GLU A 74 -2.11 -8.42 -1.00
CA GLU A 74 -2.60 -8.94 0.28
C GLU A 74 -3.85 -8.17 0.67
N GLN A 75 -4.92 -8.88 1.03
CA GLN A 75 -6.18 -8.29 1.46
C GLN A 75 -6.44 -8.61 2.93
N ARG A 76 -6.89 -7.61 3.68
CA ARG A 76 -7.35 -7.75 5.06
C ARG A 76 -8.65 -6.99 5.24
N ALA A 77 -9.59 -7.57 5.95
CA ALA A 77 -10.88 -6.96 6.19
C ALA A 77 -11.33 -7.18 7.63
N CYS A 78 -12.03 -6.21 8.17
CA CYS A 78 -12.87 -6.23 9.37
C CYS A 78 -13.70 -4.93 9.42
N ASN A 79 -13.28 -3.93 10.20
CA ASN A 79 -13.89 -2.59 10.23
C ASN A 79 -13.29 -1.64 9.19
N ARG A 80 -12.30 -2.12 8.45
CA ARG A 80 -11.65 -1.45 7.32
C ARG A 80 -11.25 -2.48 6.29
N HIS A 81 -11.33 -2.11 5.04
CA HIS A 81 -10.77 -2.88 3.94
C HIS A 81 -9.37 -2.35 3.65
N HIS A 82 -8.38 -3.22 3.79
CA HIS A 82 -6.97 -2.89 3.59
C HIS A 82 -6.42 -3.79 2.49
N ILE A 83 -5.90 -3.18 1.43
CA ILE A 83 -5.26 -3.88 0.33
C ILE A 83 -3.83 -3.35 0.24
N THR A 84 -2.87 -4.27 0.23
CA THR A 84 -1.47 -4.00 0.00
C THR A 84 -1.08 -4.54 -1.37
N TYR A 85 -0.58 -3.69 -2.24
CA TYR A 85 0.06 -4.04 -3.51
C TYR A 85 1.56 -3.88 -3.34
N GLU A 86 2.33 -4.92 -3.60
CA GLU A 86 3.79 -4.88 -3.58
C GLU A 86 4.33 -5.37 -4.92
N LEU A 87 4.99 -4.49 -5.66
CA LEU A 87 5.64 -4.82 -6.93
C LEU A 87 7.15 -4.89 -6.72
N ARG A 88 7.76 -6.01 -7.10
CA ARG A 88 9.18 -6.30 -6.97
C ARG A 88 9.84 -6.52 -8.32
N VAL A 89 11.08 -6.03 -8.42
CA VAL A 89 11.98 -6.29 -9.55
C VAL A 89 13.39 -6.57 -9.04
N PRO A 90 14.26 -7.31 -9.76
CA PRO A 90 15.66 -7.44 -9.40
C PRO A 90 16.37 -6.08 -9.33
N LEU A 91 17.42 -5.95 -8.52
CA LEU A 91 18.19 -4.68 -8.40
C LEU A 91 18.79 -4.20 -9.72
N ASN A 92 19.11 -5.12 -10.63
CA ASN A 92 19.64 -4.81 -11.97
C ASN A 92 18.55 -4.58 -13.03
N TYR A 93 17.27 -4.52 -12.63
CA TYR A 93 16.18 -4.21 -13.54
C TYR A 93 16.31 -2.78 -14.08
N PRO A 94 16.16 -2.55 -15.40
CA PRO A 94 16.36 -1.23 -16.00
C PRO A 94 15.21 -0.26 -15.68
N LEU A 95 15.25 0.35 -14.49
CA LEU A 95 14.29 1.37 -14.06
C LEU A 95 14.66 2.74 -14.63
N GLN A 96 13.78 3.33 -15.40
CA GLN A 96 13.95 4.65 -16.00
C GLN A 96 12.82 5.59 -15.55
N PRO A 97 13.09 6.86 -15.23
CA PRO A 97 14.38 7.56 -15.21
C PRO A 97 15.17 7.36 -13.90
N GLY A 98 14.79 6.47 -13.02
CA GLY A 98 15.45 6.14 -11.76
C GLY A 98 14.59 5.21 -10.90
N LEU A 99 15.13 4.80 -9.75
CA LEU A 99 14.52 3.80 -8.88
C LEU A 99 13.07 4.14 -8.53
N THR A 100 12.85 5.26 -7.86
CA THR A 100 11.52 5.66 -7.36
C THR A 100 10.53 5.89 -8.50
N GLN A 101 10.93 6.68 -9.50
CA GLN A 101 10.04 6.99 -10.63
C GLN A 101 9.73 5.76 -11.47
N GLY A 102 10.73 4.92 -11.72
CA GLY A 102 10.55 3.67 -12.47
C GLY A 102 9.61 2.70 -11.77
N LEU A 103 9.76 2.50 -10.44
CA LEU A 103 8.87 1.63 -9.67
C LEU A 103 7.44 2.19 -9.60
N VAL A 104 7.28 3.51 -9.44
CA VAL A 104 5.94 4.15 -9.46
C VAL A 104 5.29 3.97 -10.84
N ALA A 105 6.02 4.14 -11.93
CA ALA A 105 5.49 3.94 -13.29
C ALA A 105 5.05 2.47 -13.54
N LEU A 106 5.82 1.50 -13.04
CA LEU A 106 5.45 0.09 -13.11
C LEU A 106 4.18 -0.19 -12.29
N MET A 107 4.10 0.32 -11.06
CA MET A 107 2.92 0.17 -10.20
C MET A 107 1.69 0.85 -10.82
N ASP A 108 1.84 2.05 -11.38
CA ASP A 108 0.76 2.75 -12.07
C ASP A 108 0.23 1.94 -13.27
N THR A 109 1.14 1.40 -14.08
CA THR A 109 0.77 0.54 -15.22
C THR A 109 0.03 -0.71 -14.76
N PHE A 110 0.51 -1.36 -13.70
CA PHE A 110 -0.13 -2.52 -13.11
C PHE A 110 -1.54 -2.21 -12.62
N LEU A 111 -1.72 -1.17 -11.80
CA LEU A 111 -3.01 -0.78 -11.25
C LEU A 111 -4.00 -0.34 -12.33
N THR A 112 -3.53 0.37 -13.35
CA THR A 112 -4.36 0.77 -14.49
C THR A 112 -4.93 -0.44 -15.22
N ARG A 113 -4.12 -1.47 -15.44
CA ARG A 113 -4.54 -2.72 -16.09
C ARG A 113 -5.46 -3.56 -15.21
N LEU A 114 -5.14 -3.65 -13.90
CA LEU A 114 -5.94 -4.44 -12.95
C LEU A 114 -7.34 -3.85 -12.76
N HIS A 115 -7.42 -2.53 -12.69
CA HIS A 115 -8.67 -1.81 -12.41
C HIS A 115 -9.25 -1.10 -13.65
N GLN A 116 -8.97 -1.59 -14.85
CA GLN A 116 -9.40 -0.95 -16.10
C GLN A 116 -10.91 -0.72 -16.21
N GLU A 117 -11.72 -1.55 -15.53
CA GLU A 117 -13.18 -1.44 -15.49
C GLU A 117 -13.69 -0.62 -14.29
N ASN A 118 -12.79 -0.23 -13.37
CA ASN A 118 -13.13 0.56 -12.18
C ASN A 118 -12.70 2.02 -12.36
N GLY A 119 -13.52 2.80 -13.06
CA GLY A 119 -13.23 4.20 -13.37
C GLY A 119 -13.07 5.09 -12.14
N GLU A 120 -13.76 4.81 -11.03
CA GLU A 120 -13.60 5.58 -9.79
C GLU A 120 -12.23 5.33 -9.14
N PHE A 121 -11.78 4.08 -9.07
CA PHE A 121 -10.44 3.77 -8.58
C PHE A 121 -9.38 4.42 -9.47
N LEU A 122 -9.53 4.38 -10.79
CA LEU A 122 -8.59 4.99 -11.73
C LEU A 122 -8.53 6.52 -11.53
N ALA A 123 -9.68 7.19 -11.42
CA ALA A 123 -9.71 8.63 -11.16
C ALA A 123 -9.06 9.00 -9.82
N LEU A 124 -9.30 8.20 -8.78
CA LEU A 124 -8.66 8.35 -7.48
C LEU A 124 -7.15 8.14 -7.56
N LYS A 125 -6.71 7.06 -8.21
CA LYS A 125 -5.31 6.73 -8.46
C LYS A 125 -4.60 7.87 -9.21
N ASP A 126 -5.18 8.35 -10.31
CA ASP A 126 -4.60 9.42 -11.14
C ASP A 126 -4.46 10.75 -10.37
N THR A 127 -5.30 10.97 -9.37
CA THR A 127 -5.20 12.12 -8.48
C THR A 127 -4.10 11.95 -7.42
N LEU A 128 -3.93 10.74 -6.87
CA LEU A 128 -3.12 10.49 -5.67
C LEU A 128 -1.70 10.01 -5.99
N LEU A 129 -1.48 9.22 -7.04
CA LEU A 129 -0.14 8.73 -7.38
C LEU A 129 0.87 9.85 -7.67
N PRO A 130 0.53 10.94 -8.40
CA PRO A 130 1.45 12.06 -8.58
C PRO A 130 1.84 12.72 -7.26
N ARG A 131 0.90 12.83 -6.30
CA ARG A 131 1.18 13.39 -4.98
C ARG A 131 2.06 12.48 -4.14
N LEU A 132 1.82 11.16 -4.18
CA LEU A 132 2.67 10.16 -3.53
C LEU A 132 4.07 10.18 -4.11
N LEU A 133 4.21 10.24 -5.45
CA LEU A 133 5.50 10.35 -6.11
C LEU A 133 6.26 11.60 -5.65
N ALA A 134 5.61 12.75 -5.61
CA ALA A 134 6.24 13.98 -5.14
C ALA A 134 6.73 13.87 -3.69
N GLN A 135 5.99 13.18 -2.80
CA GLN A 135 6.44 12.92 -1.44
C GLN A 135 7.60 11.91 -1.40
N LEU A 136 7.56 10.85 -2.20
CA LEU A 136 8.61 9.83 -2.24
C LEU A 136 9.94 10.37 -2.79
N GLN A 137 9.90 11.33 -3.72
CA GLN A 137 11.09 11.93 -4.32
C GLN A 137 11.93 12.77 -3.33
N VAL A 138 11.30 13.32 -2.30
CA VAL A 138 11.98 14.12 -1.26
C VAL A 138 12.31 13.33 -0.01
N ARG A 139 12.02 12.04 0.02
CA ARG A 139 12.26 11.14 1.15
C ARG A 139 13.39 10.17 0.84
N SER A 140 13.95 9.61 1.89
CA SER A 140 14.90 8.50 1.78
C SER A 140 14.21 7.21 1.35
N VAL A 141 14.98 6.31 0.72
CA VAL A 141 14.53 4.95 0.46
C VAL A 141 14.18 4.28 1.81
N GLY A 142 13.05 3.61 1.86
CA GLY A 142 12.50 3.04 3.10
C GLY A 142 11.47 3.92 3.82
N ASP A 143 11.44 5.23 3.55
CA ASP A 143 10.44 6.12 4.15
C ASP A 143 9.05 5.90 3.54
N VAL A 144 8.02 6.11 4.38
CA VAL A 144 6.62 5.97 3.98
C VAL A 144 6.03 7.34 3.66
N ALA A 145 5.47 7.50 2.46
CA ALA A 145 4.61 8.62 2.10
C ALA A 145 3.15 8.27 2.40
N MET A 146 2.37 9.21 2.92
CA MET A 146 0.96 9.00 3.24
C MET A 146 0.11 10.17 2.76
N ILE A 147 -1.01 9.86 2.11
CA ILE A 147 -2.03 10.83 1.71
C ILE A 147 -3.39 10.36 2.23
N PRO A 148 -3.97 11.05 3.21
CA PRO A 148 -5.36 10.85 3.58
C PRO A 148 -6.28 11.49 2.53
N TYR A 149 -7.37 10.79 2.16
CA TYR A 149 -8.35 11.28 1.21
C TYR A 149 -9.74 10.72 1.51
N LEU A 150 -10.64 11.55 2.05
CA LEU A 150 -11.98 11.15 2.49
C LEU A 150 -11.91 9.96 3.49
N GLU A 151 -12.64 8.87 3.20
CA GLU A 151 -12.58 7.62 3.98
C GLU A 151 -11.36 6.73 3.66
N TRP A 152 -10.48 7.16 2.76
CA TRP A 152 -9.30 6.41 2.33
C TRP A 152 -8.03 6.96 2.92
N ASN A 153 -7.09 6.06 3.21
CA ASN A 153 -5.68 6.39 3.37
C ASN A 153 -4.87 5.64 2.32
N PHE A 154 -3.96 6.37 1.68
CA PHE A 154 -3.01 5.83 0.73
C PHE A 154 -1.61 5.98 1.31
N LEU A 155 -0.90 4.86 1.42
CA LEU A 155 0.47 4.84 1.87
C LEU A 155 1.33 4.25 0.76
N ALA A 156 2.49 4.83 0.50
CA ALA A 156 3.44 4.29 -0.45
C ALA A 156 4.85 4.31 0.14
N GLN A 157 5.61 3.27 -0.16
CA GLN A 157 7.01 3.10 0.22
C GLN A 157 7.77 2.53 -0.96
N VAL A 158 8.94 3.09 -1.23
CA VAL A 158 9.93 2.52 -2.14
C VAL A 158 11.11 2.06 -1.29
N ASP A 159 11.54 0.83 -1.48
CA ASP A 159 12.63 0.26 -0.71
C ASP A 159 13.41 -0.77 -1.52
N THR A 160 14.54 -1.24 -0.97
CA THR A 160 15.39 -2.27 -1.55
C THR A 160 15.76 -3.29 -0.51
N ASP A 161 15.89 -4.54 -0.92
CA ASP A 161 16.53 -5.59 -0.14
C ASP A 161 17.81 -6.09 -0.86
N ARG A 162 18.40 -7.20 -0.39
CA ARG A 162 19.66 -7.71 -0.96
C ARG A 162 19.58 -8.12 -2.43
N ALA A 163 18.40 -8.42 -2.93
CA ALA A 163 18.18 -9.01 -4.25
C ALA A 163 17.25 -8.19 -5.13
N SER A 164 16.39 -7.36 -4.54
CA SER A 164 15.32 -6.68 -5.24
C SER A 164 15.11 -5.23 -4.81
N ALA A 165 14.53 -4.46 -5.71
CA ALA A 165 13.90 -3.18 -5.45
C ALA A 165 12.38 -3.37 -5.50
N TYR A 166 11.64 -2.68 -4.65
CA TYR A 166 10.19 -2.80 -4.63
C TYR A 166 9.48 -1.49 -4.29
N ILE A 167 8.24 -1.39 -4.74
CA ILE A 167 7.28 -0.39 -4.29
C ILE A 167 6.12 -1.13 -3.63
N ARG A 168 5.73 -0.64 -2.44
CA ARG A 168 4.52 -1.06 -1.73
C ARG A 168 3.53 0.09 -1.73
N LEU A 169 2.31 -0.17 -2.18
CA LEU A 169 1.18 0.73 -2.08
C LEU A 169 0.12 0.08 -1.20
N GLU A 170 -0.31 0.78 -0.17
CA GLU A 170 -1.39 0.36 0.70
C GLU A 170 -2.59 1.27 0.53
N THR A 171 -3.76 0.67 0.37
CA THR A 171 -5.03 1.38 0.35
C THR A 171 -5.86 0.91 1.53
N ILE A 172 -6.30 1.85 2.37
CA ILE A 172 -7.09 1.56 3.56
C ILE A 172 -8.39 2.35 3.46
N ARG A 173 -9.51 1.64 3.31
CA ARG A 173 -10.85 2.22 3.34
C ARG A 173 -11.50 1.94 4.68
N TYR A 174 -11.96 2.99 5.35
CA TYR A 174 -12.74 2.86 6.57
C TYR A 174 -14.20 2.58 6.27
N ILE A 175 -14.74 1.49 6.79
CA ILE A 175 -16.15 1.12 6.63
C ILE A 175 -16.95 1.84 7.71
N SER A 176 -17.45 3.05 7.40
CA SER A 176 -18.26 3.81 8.36
C SER A 176 -19.69 3.27 8.44
N SER A 177 -20.30 3.34 9.64
CA SER A 177 -21.73 3.00 9.81
C SER A 177 -22.67 3.93 9.07
N GLN A 178 -22.20 5.09 8.64
CA GLN A 178 -22.98 6.10 7.92
C GLN A 178 -22.84 5.99 6.40
N ALA A 179 -21.87 5.26 5.86
CA ALA A 179 -21.69 5.05 4.42
C ALA A 179 -22.88 4.28 3.81
N ILE A 180 -23.65 3.55 4.63
CA ILE A 180 -24.85 2.80 4.17
C ILE A 180 -26.03 3.72 3.81
N ARG A 181 -25.99 5.05 4.07
CA ARG A 181 -27.15 5.93 3.89
C ARG A 181 -26.86 7.31 3.31
N LYS A 182 -25.84 7.51 2.50
CA LYS A 182 -25.78 8.73 1.68
C LYS A 182 -26.46 8.47 0.34
N PRO A 183 -27.66 9.06 0.08
CA PRO A 183 -28.26 8.98 -1.24
C PRO A 183 -27.36 9.75 -2.21
N GLY A 184 -26.80 9.05 -3.20
CA GLY A 184 -25.98 9.65 -4.27
C GLY A 184 -24.65 9.00 -4.56
N ILE A 185 -24.18 8.04 -3.75
CA ILE A 185 -23.06 7.18 -4.12
C ILE A 185 -23.70 5.89 -4.66
N PRO A 186 -23.48 5.55 -5.93
CA PRO A 186 -24.07 4.33 -6.49
C PRO A 186 -23.55 3.10 -5.76
N ASP A 187 -24.44 2.14 -5.45
CA ASP A 187 -24.18 0.87 -4.76
C ASP A 187 -23.15 -0.04 -5.46
N TYR A 188 -22.69 0.32 -6.67
CA TYR A 188 -21.77 -0.51 -7.45
C TYR A 188 -20.33 -0.51 -6.94
N MET A 189 -19.94 0.35 -5.98
CA MET A 189 -18.64 0.21 -5.33
C MET A 189 -18.54 -1.06 -4.47
N ASP A 190 -19.64 -1.48 -3.88
CA ASP A 190 -19.67 -2.73 -3.11
C ASP A 190 -19.63 -3.95 -4.04
N ASP A 191 -20.25 -3.86 -5.22
CA ASP A 191 -20.28 -4.94 -6.21
C ASP A 191 -18.98 -5.10 -6.99
N ALA A 192 -18.22 -4.03 -7.22
CA ALA A 192 -16.95 -4.08 -7.94
C ALA A 192 -15.86 -4.82 -7.14
N TRP A 193 -16.01 -4.89 -5.81
CA TRP A 193 -15.11 -5.62 -4.91
C TRP A 193 -15.61 -7.03 -4.56
N GLN A 194 -16.83 -7.38 -5.00
CA GLN A 194 -17.45 -8.70 -4.77
C GLN A 194 -17.45 -9.61 -6.00
N ARG A 195 -16.99 -9.13 -7.16
CA ARG A 195 -16.89 -9.93 -8.40
C ARG A 195 -15.41 -10.28 -8.69
#